data_7936d00892a9a5f2f725e88806653fce
#
_entry.id   7936d00892a9a5f2f725e88806653fce
#
_cell.length_a   1.000
_cell.length_b   1.000
_cell.length_c   1.000
_cell.angle_alpha   90.00
_cell.angle_beta   90.00
_cell.angle_gamma   90.00
#
_symmetry.space_group_name_H-M   'P 1'
#
loop_
_entity.id
_entity.type
_entity.pdbx_description
1 polymer ?
#
loop_
_entity_poly.entity_id
_entity_poly.type
_entity_poly.pdbx_seq_one_letter_code
_entity_poly.pdbx_strand_id
1 'polypeptide(L)'
;CSVRRQRQMCIRDRALTVSSKKNFTMKDFAKTHPEGSLGKRLLKNVQDIMIKKNIPKINIDVSFSELINMTTKYNLGIALIINKEKKLVGVITDGDIKRIMSAHKNIDDILVKNVMTRKPLHVSSDILSAEALSVLEKNNISVLNVIDKSAIKGIITMQDLIKSIN
;
A
#
# COMPACT_ATOMS: atom_id res chain seq x y z
N CYS A 1 34.75 29.25 4.38
CA CYS A 1 33.67 28.21 4.61
C CYS A 1 32.59 28.15 3.51
N SER A 2 32.55 29.11 2.60
CA SER A 2 31.49 29.23 1.57
C SER A 2 31.72 28.36 0.33
N VAL A 3 32.93 28.30 -0.19
CA VAL A 3 33.27 27.62 -1.48
C VAL A 3 33.06 26.09 -1.44
N ARG A 4 33.32 25.46 -0.31
CA ARG A 4 33.11 23.98 -0.16
C ARG A 4 31.61 23.61 -0.19
N ARG A 5 30.74 24.41 0.42
CA ARG A 5 29.27 24.18 0.37
C ARG A 5 28.68 24.40 -1.02
N GLN A 6 29.15 25.43 -1.75
CA GLN A 6 28.72 25.67 -3.12
C GLN A 6 29.11 24.55 -4.07
N ARG A 7 30.34 23.99 -3.96
CA ARG A 7 30.79 22.84 -4.77
C ARG A 7 29.95 21.58 -4.48
N GLN A 8 29.60 21.32 -3.23
CA GLN A 8 28.74 20.18 -2.88
C GLN A 8 27.30 20.35 -3.39
N MET A 9 26.76 21.57 -3.37
CA MET A 9 25.43 21.86 -3.94
C MET A 9 25.42 21.69 -5.46
N CYS A 10 26.41 22.20 -6.19
CA CYS A 10 26.50 22.04 -7.65
C CYS A 10 26.66 20.58 -8.09
N ILE A 11 27.39 19.76 -7.34
CA ILE A 11 27.55 18.32 -7.63
C ILE A 11 26.22 17.60 -7.39
N ARG A 12 25.49 17.93 -6.32
CA ARG A 12 24.19 17.37 -6.01
C ARG A 12 23.12 17.72 -7.07
N ASP A 13 23.08 18.97 -7.50
CA ASP A 13 22.13 19.44 -8.53
C ASP A 13 22.43 18.79 -9.89
N ARG A 14 23.72 18.63 -10.26
CA ARG A 14 24.09 17.90 -11.48
C ARG A 14 23.75 16.42 -11.40
N ALA A 15 23.93 15.76 -10.24
CA ALA A 15 23.57 14.37 -10.05
C ALA A 15 22.06 14.17 -10.15
N LEU A 16 21.24 15.04 -9.55
CA LEU A 16 19.78 15.02 -9.65
C LEU A 16 19.31 15.27 -11.10
N THR A 17 19.93 16.21 -11.82
CA THR A 17 19.57 16.52 -13.21
C THR A 17 19.93 15.37 -14.17
N VAL A 18 21.03 14.67 -13.95
CA VAL A 18 21.43 13.49 -14.73
C VAL A 18 20.55 12.29 -14.42
N SER A 19 20.16 12.09 -13.15
CA SER A 19 19.27 11.00 -12.76
C SER A 19 17.85 11.17 -13.34
N SER A 20 17.32 12.40 -13.36
CA SER A 20 16.02 12.68 -13.97
C SER A 20 16.01 12.51 -15.51
N LYS A 21 17.11 12.87 -16.19
CA LYS A 21 17.25 12.70 -17.66
C LYS A 21 17.44 11.24 -18.10
N LYS A 22 17.96 10.38 -17.22
CA LYS A 22 18.22 8.95 -17.52
C LYS A 22 17.14 8.00 -17.03
N ASN A 23 16.00 8.50 -16.53
CA ASN A 23 14.99 7.67 -15.87
C ASN A 23 15.59 6.73 -14.81
N PHE A 24 16.60 7.23 -14.06
CA PHE A 24 17.30 6.47 -13.06
C PHE A 24 16.34 6.11 -11.93
N THR A 25 16.03 4.83 -11.83
CA THR A 25 15.06 4.32 -10.88
C THR A 25 15.71 3.97 -9.54
N MET A 26 14.93 3.85 -8.48
CA MET A 26 15.38 3.32 -7.18
C MET A 26 16.01 1.92 -7.33
N LYS A 27 15.55 1.14 -8.31
CA LYS A 27 16.08 -0.17 -8.66
C LYS A 27 17.51 -0.09 -9.21
N ASP A 28 17.79 0.94 -10.00
CA ASP A 28 19.15 1.19 -10.54
C ASP A 28 20.09 1.69 -9.45
N PHE A 29 19.59 2.51 -8.52
CA PHE A 29 20.34 2.93 -7.33
C PHE A 29 20.72 1.74 -6.44
N ALA A 30 19.77 0.84 -6.17
CA ALA A 30 20.00 -0.36 -5.36
C ALA A 30 21.00 -1.32 -6.01
N LYS A 31 21.05 -1.42 -7.35
CA LYS A 31 22.03 -2.22 -8.09
C LYS A 31 23.44 -1.61 -8.04
N THR A 32 23.54 -0.28 -8.06
CA THR A 32 24.84 0.42 -8.02
C THR A 32 25.44 0.49 -6.61
N HIS A 33 24.62 0.34 -5.56
CA HIS A 33 25.05 0.35 -4.15
C HIS A 33 24.53 -0.86 -3.35
N PRO A 34 24.84 -2.10 -3.75
CA PRO A 34 24.24 -3.31 -3.16
C PRO A 34 24.71 -3.56 -1.71
N GLU A 35 25.85 -3.00 -1.30
CA GLU A 35 26.41 -3.19 0.04
C GLU A 35 25.92 -2.19 1.09
N GLY A 36 25.26 -1.11 0.66
CA GLY A 36 24.65 -0.14 1.57
C GLY A 36 23.43 -0.71 2.28
N SER A 37 23.24 -0.33 3.55
CA SER A 37 22.02 -0.72 4.31
C SER A 37 20.74 -0.33 3.56
N LEU A 38 20.71 0.78 2.88
CA LEU A 38 19.60 1.26 2.05
C LEU A 38 19.39 0.38 0.80
N GLY A 39 20.47 -0.04 0.12
CA GLY A 39 20.38 -0.90 -1.07
C GLY A 39 19.77 -2.27 -0.74
N LYS A 40 20.25 -2.91 0.32
CA LYS A 40 19.72 -4.22 0.78
C LYS A 40 18.24 -4.17 1.20
N ARG A 41 17.80 -3.05 1.76
CA ARG A 41 16.42 -2.86 2.22
C ARG A 41 15.44 -2.60 1.07
N LEU A 42 15.88 -1.86 0.05
CA LEU A 42 15.09 -1.59 -1.16
C LEU A 42 14.91 -2.83 -2.06
N LEU A 43 15.75 -3.86 -1.87
CA LEU A 43 15.69 -5.12 -2.60
C LEU A 43 14.77 -6.18 -1.96
N LYS A 44 14.13 -5.89 -0.82
CA LYS A 44 13.16 -6.80 -0.22
C LYS A 44 11.91 -6.90 -1.10
N ASN A 45 11.39 -8.10 -1.23
CA ASN A 45 10.12 -8.33 -1.89
C ASN A 45 8.95 -8.03 -0.96
N VAL A 46 7.80 -7.72 -1.54
CA VAL A 46 6.55 -7.48 -0.80
C VAL A 46 6.20 -8.66 0.10
N GLN A 47 6.42 -9.91 -0.35
CA GLN A 47 6.18 -11.12 0.43
C GLN A 47 6.92 -11.20 1.76
N ASP A 48 8.06 -10.51 1.89
CA ASP A 48 8.90 -10.52 3.10
C ASP A 48 8.40 -9.54 4.16
N ILE A 49 7.57 -8.56 3.74
CA ILE A 49 7.14 -7.43 4.57
C ILE A 49 5.63 -7.47 4.82
N MET A 50 4.84 -8.00 3.87
CA MET A 50 3.38 -7.96 3.91
C MET A 50 2.79 -8.62 5.16
N ILE A 51 1.66 -8.12 5.61
CA ILE A 51 0.83 -8.71 6.66
C ILE A 51 0.08 -9.91 6.06
N LYS A 52 0.32 -11.11 6.59
CA LYS A 52 -0.25 -12.37 6.12
C LYS A 52 -1.40 -12.90 6.98
N LYS A 53 -1.42 -12.50 8.26
CA LYS A 53 -2.38 -12.98 9.25
C LYS A 53 -3.25 -11.84 9.76
N ASN A 54 -4.40 -12.20 10.33
CA ASN A 54 -5.32 -11.24 10.94
C ASN A 54 -5.79 -10.13 9.99
N ILE A 55 -6.03 -10.48 8.73
CA ILE A 55 -6.56 -9.56 7.72
C ILE A 55 -8.09 -9.63 7.78
N PRO A 56 -8.82 -8.52 7.91
CA PRO A 56 -10.28 -8.51 7.94
C PRO A 56 -10.83 -8.88 6.55
N LYS A 57 -11.25 -10.13 6.40
CA LYS A 57 -11.95 -10.65 5.22
C LYS A 57 -13.42 -10.73 5.55
N ILE A 58 -14.23 -9.94 4.88
CA ILE A 58 -15.66 -9.74 5.17
C ILE A 58 -16.47 -10.18 3.96
N ASN A 59 -17.57 -10.90 4.21
CA ASN A 59 -18.43 -11.33 3.13
C ASN A 59 -19.18 -10.12 2.53
N ILE A 60 -19.40 -10.16 1.21
CA ILE A 60 -20.11 -9.12 0.47
C ILE A 60 -21.55 -8.87 0.94
N ASP A 61 -22.19 -9.89 1.53
CA ASP A 61 -23.61 -9.84 1.95
C ASP A 61 -23.79 -9.29 3.37
N VAL A 62 -22.71 -8.89 4.06
CA VAL A 62 -22.73 -8.38 5.44
C VAL A 62 -23.27 -6.95 5.49
N SER A 63 -23.92 -6.58 6.60
CA SER A 63 -24.35 -5.20 6.86
C SER A 63 -23.17 -4.27 7.13
N PHE A 64 -23.39 -2.97 6.92
CA PHE A 64 -22.35 -1.98 7.16
C PHE A 64 -22.02 -1.85 8.65
N SER A 65 -23.00 -1.99 9.54
CA SER A 65 -22.80 -2.01 11.00
C SER A 65 -21.88 -3.15 11.44
N GLU A 66 -22.07 -4.34 10.90
CA GLU A 66 -21.23 -5.50 11.18
C GLU A 66 -19.80 -5.31 10.66
N LEU A 67 -19.65 -4.71 9.47
CA LEU A 67 -18.35 -4.35 8.91
C LEU A 67 -17.59 -3.41 9.86
N ILE A 68 -18.22 -2.36 10.41
CA ILE A 68 -17.58 -1.43 11.34
C ILE A 68 -17.04 -2.19 12.57
N ASN A 69 -17.84 -3.06 13.16
CA ASN A 69 -17.45 -3.85 14.32
C ASN A 69 -16.21 -4.75 14.00
N MET A 70 -16.20 -5.35 12.82
CA MET A 70 -15.09 -6.19 12.39
C MET A 70 -13.82 -5.37 12.11
N THR A 71 -13.92 -4.24 11.40
CA THR A 71 -12.74 -3.41 11.06
C THR A 71 -12.07 -2.82 12.29
N THR A 72 -12.86 -2.38 13.28
CA THR A 72 -12.35 -1.84 14.55
C THR A 72 -11.47 -2.85 15.29
N LYS A 73 -11.82 -4.13 15.24
CA LYS A 73 -11.05 -5.20 15.88
C LYS A 73 -9.65 -5.40 15.27
N TYR A 74 -9.49 -5.18 13.96
CA TYR A 74 -8.24 -5.46 13.25
C TYR A 74 -7.29 -4.26 13.17
N ASN A 75 -7.82 -3.02 13.24
CA ASN A 75 -7.06 -1.76 13.22
C ASN A 75 -6.02 -1.66 12.07
N LEU A 76 -6.39 -2.15 10.89
CA LEU A 76 -5.52 -2.13 9.70
C LEU A 76 -5.91 -1.05 8.69
N GLY A 77 -6.95 -0.27 8.98
CA GLY A 77 -7.45 0.81 8.11
C GLY A 77 -8.12 0.35 6.81
N ILE A 78 -8.30 -0.96 6.62
CA ILE A 78 -8.91 -1.56 5.43
C ILE A 78 -9.64 -2.85 5.77
N ALA A 79 -10.75 -3.12 5.09
CA ALA A 79 -11.44 -4.40 5.05
C ALA A 79 -11.47 -4.95 3.62
N LEU A 80 -11.13 -6.22 3.47
CA LEU A 80 -11.20 -6.95 2.20
C LEU A 80 -12.59 -7.59 2.05
N ILE A 81 -13.32 -7.19 1.02
CA ILE A 81 -14.64 -7.74 0.75
C ILE A 81 -14.48 -8.94 -0.20
N ILE A 82 -14.94 -10.09 0.26
CA ILE A 82 -14.84 -11.35 -0.47
C ILE A 82 -16.23 -11.89 -0.82
N ASN A 83 -16.29 -12.63 -1.91
CA ASN A 83 -17.49 -13.37 -2.30
C ASN A 83 -17.52 -14.78 -1.64
N LYS A 84 -18.57 -15.54 -1.93
CA LYS A 84 -18.74 -16.95 -1.45
C LYS A 84 -17.59 -17.86 -1.88
N GLU A 85 -16.93 -17.55 -3.00
CA GLU A 85 -15.75 -18.28 -3.50
C GLU A 85 -14.44 -17.82 -2.86
N LYS A 86 -14.48 -16.95 -1.84
CA LYS A 86 -13.33 -16.34 -1.15
C LYS A 86 -12.42 -15.49 -2.08
N LYS A 87 -12.95 -15.04 -3.22
CA LYS A 87 -12.25 -14.11 -4.11
C LYS A 87 -12.49 -12.67 -3.66
N LEU A 88 -11.46 -11.84 -3.79
CA LEU A 88 -11.56 -10.40 -3.52
C LEU A 88 -12.45 -9.73 -4.56
N VAL A 89 -13.52 -9.06 -4.12
CA VAL A 89 -14.46 -8.34 -4.98
C VAL A 89 -14.47 -6.84 -4.73
N GLY A 90 -13.97 -6.41 -3.58
CA GLY A 90 -13.87 -5.00 -3.23
C GLY A 90 -13.09 -4.79 -1.94
N VAL A 91 -12.93 -3.52 -1.59
CA VAL A 91 -12.38 -3.08 -0.31
C VAL A 91 -13.18 -1.92 0.25
N ILE A 92 -13.10 -1.74 1.55
CA ILE A 92 -13.58 -0.55 2.26
C ILE A 92 -12.47 -0.09 3.19
N THR A 93 -12.13 1.20 3.12
CA THR A 93 -11.13 1.82 3.98
C THR A 93 -11.79 2.62 5.12
N ASP A 94 -11.03 2.97 6.16
CA ASP A 94 -11.52 3.86 7.23
C ASP A 94 -12.02 5.21 6.68
N GLY A 95 -11.41 5.71 5.60
CA GLY A 95 -11.86 6.92 4.91
C GLY A 95 -13.23 6.72 4.26
N ASP A 96 -13.50 5.54 3.69
CA ASP A 96 -14.80 5.20 3.12
C ASP A 96 -15.85 5.11 4.23
N ILE A 97 -15.53 4.43 5.34
CA ILE A 97 -16.41 4.33 6.51
C ILE A 97 -16.84 5.71 6.99
N LYS A 98 -15.88 6.63 7.20
CA LYS A 98 -16.16 8.00 7.64
C LYS A 98 -17.06 8.75 6.65
N ARG A 99 -16.81 8.64 5.34
CA ARG A 99 -17.64 9.29 4.31
C ARG A 99 -19.07 8.76 4.31
N ILE A 100 -19.23 7.44 4.40
CA ILE A 100 -20.54 6.79 4.41
C ILE A 100 -21.32 7.21 5.66
N MET A 101 -20.70 7.19 6.84
CA MET A 101 -21.32 7.62 8.09
C MET A 101 -21.75 9.10 8.06
N SER A 102 -20.96 9.96 7.40
CA SER A 102 -21.29 11.39 7.26
C SER A 102 -22.44 11.64 6.27
N ALA A 103 -22.60 10.76 5.27
CA ALA A 103 -23.60 10.91 4.22
C ALA A 103 -24.97 10.30 4.58
N HIS A 104 -25.01 9.36 5.52
CA HIS A 104 -26.22 8.60 5.85
C HIS A 104 -26.56 8.72 7.33
N LYS A 105 -27.83 9.10 7.63
CA LYS A 105 -28.33 9.17 9.01
C LYS A 105 -28.56 7.78 9.62
N ASN A 106 -28.98 6.82 8.81
CA ASN A 106 -29.18 5.42 9.21
C ASN A 106 -28.19 4.55 8.44
N ILE A 107 -27.32 3.83 9.15
CA ILE A 107 -26.30 2.96 8.58
C ILE A 107 -26.67 1.47 8.60
N ASP A 108 -27.73 1.09 9.31
CA ASP A 108 -28.12 -0.32 9.52
C ASP A 108 -28.66 -0.96 8.25
N ASP A 109 -29.31 -0.18 7.38
CA ASP A 109 -29.88 -0.66 6.12
C ASP A 109 -28.85 -0.68 4.96
N ILE A 110 -27.63 -0.23 5.23
CA ILE A 110 -26.57 -0.18 4.20
C ILE A 110 -25.91 -1.55 4.07
N LEU A 111 -25.93 -2.10 2.86
CA LEU A 111 -25.19 -3.31 2.54
C LEU A 111 -23.78 -2.97 2.01
N VAL A 112 -22.79 -3.71 2.45
CA VAL A 112 -21.37 -3.56 2.06
C VAL A 112 -21.20 -3.55 0.54
N LYS A 113 -21.94 -4.39 -0.20
CA LYS A 113 -21.88 -4.46 -1.68
C LYS A 113 -22.23 -3.17 -2.41
N ASN A 114 -22.98 -2.28 -1.77
CA ASN A 114 -23.44 -1.02 -2.37
C ASN A 114 -22.41 0.11 -2.20
N VAL A 115 -21.55 0.01 -1.20
CA VAL A 115 -20.65 1.10 -0.78
C VAL A 115 -19.17 0.76 -0.92
N MET A 116 -18.83 -0.51 -1.20
CA MET A 116 -17.44 -0.93 -1.38
C MET A 116 -16.79 -0.33 -2.64
N THR A 117 -15.50 -0.08 -2.58
CA THR A 117 -14.68 0.19 -3.75
C THR A 117 -14.44 -1.10 -4.51
N ARG A 118 -14.99 -1.19 -5.72
CA ARG A 118 -14.83 -2.35 -6.60
C ARG A 118 -13.50 -2.32 -7.33
N LYS A 119 -12.96 -3.48 -7.72
CA LYS A 119 -11.68 -3.63 -8.42
C LYS A 119 -10.54 -2.90 -7.71
N PRO A 120 -10.27 -3.26 -6.44
CA PRO A 120 -9.22 -2.60 -5.68
C PRO A 120 -7.85 -2.81 -6.32
N LEU A 121 -6.99 -1.80 -6.19
CA LEU A 121 -5.59 -1.92 -6.61
C LEU A 121 -4.92 -3.05 -5.85
N HIS A 122 -4.10 -3.81 -6.55
CA HIS A 122 -3.33 -4.90 -5.97
C HIS A 122 -1.98 -5.02 -6.64
N VAL A 123 -1.08 -5.70 -5.98
CA VAL A 123 0.27 -6.01 -6.46
C VAL A 123 0.56 -7.48 -6.24
N SER A 124 1.51 -8.02 -6.99
CA SER A 124 2.04 -9.37 -6.78
C SER A 124 3.01 -9.41 -5.60
N SER A 125 3.13 -10.54 -4.95
CA SER A 125 4.00 -10.70 -3.78
C SER A 125 5.49 -10.66 -4.10
N ASP A 126 5.87 -10.87 -5.34
CA ASP A 126 7.26 -10.92 -5.82
C ASP A 126 7.84 -9.56 -6.24
N ILE A 127 7.02 -8.50 -6.30
CA ILE A 127 7.54 -7.17 -6.62
C ILE A 127 8.40 -6.61 -5.48
N LEU A 128 9.27 -5.67 -5.82
CA LEU A 128 10.10 -4.99 -4.83
C LEU A 128 9.28 -4.04 -3.95
N SER A 129 9.70 -3.91 -2.69
CA SER A 129 9.07 -2.96 -1.75
C SER A 129 9.09 -1.51 -2.27
N ALA A 130 10.15 -1.11 -2.97
CA ALA A 130 10.24 0.19 -3.60
C ALA A 130 9.19 0.39 -4.71
N GLU A 131 8.90 -0.64 -5.49
CA GLU A 131 7.85 -0.60 -6.51
C GLU A 131 6.46 -0.47 -5.87
N ALA A 132 6.20 -1.24 -4.80
CA ALA A 132 4.95 -1.15 -4.04
C ALA A 132 4.76 0.25 -3.41
N LEU A 133 5.82 0.85 -2.87
CA LEU A 133 5.78 2.21 -2.33
C LEU A 133 5.40 3.22 -3.42
N SER A 134 6.02 3.13 -4.60
CA SER A 134 5.68 4.00 -5.73
C SER A 134 4.22 3.87 -6.18
N VAL A 135 3.64 2.65 -6.11
CA VAL A 135 2.21 2.45 -6.41
C VAL A 135 1.33 3.13 -5.37
N LEU A 136 1.67 3.03 -4.08
CA LEU A 136 0.94 3.71 -3.00
C LEU A 136 0.94 5.23 -3.19
N GLU A 137 2.12 5.82 -3.42
CA GLU A 137 2.31 7.26 -3.59
C GLU A 137 1.57 7.78 -4.83
N LYS A 138 1.76 7.13 -5.99
CA LYS A 138 1.13 7.52 -7.25
C LYS A 138 -0.40 7.53 -7.18
N ASN A 139 -0.99 6.61 -6.41
CA ASN A 139 -2.44 6.47 -6.28
C ASN A 139 -2.99 7.14 -5.01
N ASN A 140 -2.14 7.79 -4.21
CA ASN A 140 -2.51 8.44 -2.95
C ASN A 140 -3.31 7.53 -2.01
N ILE A 141 -2.83 6.29 -1.85
CA ILE A 141 -3.41 5.27 -0.97
C ILE A 141 -2.40 4.81 0.06
N SER A 142 -2.87 4.36 1.21
CA SER A 142 -2.01 3.94 2.34
C SER A 142 -1.86 2.41 2.45
N VAL A 143 -2.67 1.65 1.75
CA VAL A 143 -2.68 0.18 1.82
C VAL A 143 -2.86 -0.42 0.43
N LEU A 144 -2.11 -1.47 0.12
CA LEU A 144 -2.25 -2.29 -1.09
C LEU A 144 -2.61 -3.72 -0.74
N ASN A 145 -3.44 -4.31 -1.58
CA ASN A 145 -3.74 -5.72 -1.53
C ASN A 145 -2.63 -6.50 -2.25
N VAL A 146 -2.23 -7.63 -1.69
CA VAL A 146 -1.26 -8.53 -2.31
C VAL A 146 -2.00 -9.77 -2.80
N ILE A 147 -2.00 -9.97 -4.11
CA ILE A 147 -2.75 -11.03 -4.77
C ILE A 147 -1.86 -11.76 -5.77
N ASP A 148 -1.79 -13.09 -5.66
CA ASP A 148 -1.12 -13.94 -6.64
C ASP A 148 -2.13 -14.96 -7.18
N LYS A 149 -2.21 -15.13 -8.49
CA LYS A 149 -3.10 -16.11 -9.15
C LYS A 149 -4.54 -16.08 -8.59
N SER A 150 -5.09 -14.86 -8.40
CA SER A 150 -6.43 -14.61 -7.82
C SER A 150 -6.59 -14.95 -6.33
N ALA A 151 -5.54 -15.37 -5.64
CA ALA A 151 -5.56 -15.66 -4.21
C ALA A 151 -5.01 -14.47 -3.40
N ILE A 152 -5.77 -14.07 -2.37
CA ILE A 152 -5.33 -13.04 -1.42
C ILE A 152 -4.18 -13.61 -0.58
N LYS A 153 -2.97 -13.06 -0.75
CA LYS A 153 -1.77 -13.44 0.01
C LYS A 153 -1.59 -12.60 1.26
N GLY A 154 -1.94 -11.32 1.18
CA GLY A 154 -1.73 -10.38 2.26
C GLY A 154 -2.20 -8.98 1.92
N ILE A 155 -1.82 -8.06 2.78
CA ILE A 155 -1.86 -6.62 2.55
C ILE A 155 -0.50 -6.02 2.91
N ILE A 156 -0.18 -4.87 2.33
CA ILE A 156 1.01 -4.12 2.69
C ILE A 156 0.62 -2.65 2.91
N THR A 157 1.07 -2.09 4.03
CA THR A 157 0.82 -0.69 4.36
C THR A 157 2.03 0.18 4.02
N MET A 158 1.79 1.47 3.81
CA MET A 158 2.86 2.45 3.65
C MET A 158 3.79 2.46 4.86
N GLN A 159 3.25 2.28 6.07
CA GLN A 159 4.06 2.24 7.31
C GLN A 159 5.00 1.03 7.34
N ASP A 160 4.55 -0.15 6.90
CA ASP A 160 5.38 -1.35 6.85
C ASP A 160 6.51 -1.19 5.85
N LEU A 161 6.22 -0.59 4.68
CA LEU A 161 7.23 -0.28 3.68
C LEU A 161 8.28 0.70 4.22
N ILE A 162 7.85 1.82 4.83
CA ILE A 162 8.76 2.80 5.43
C ILE A 162 9.61 2.16 6.54
N LYS A 163 9.03 1.36 7.44
CA LYS A 163 9.76 0.63 8.48
C LYS A 163 10.78 -0.36 7.90
N SER A 164 10.48 -0.95 6.75
CA SER A 164 11.40 -1.87 6.10
C SER A 164 12.61 -1.18 5.46
N ILE A 165 12.51 0.13 5.20
CA ILE A 165 13.55 0.98 4.63
C ILE A 165 14.39 1.65 5.75
N ASN A 166 13.85 1.86 6.94
CA ASN A 166 14.56 2.36 8.12
C ASN A 166 15.19 1.22 8.91
#